data_1d5f3f257be180bc354d80a6c56c2706
#
_entry.id   1d5f3f257be180bc354d80a6c56c2706
#
_cell.length_a   1.000
_cell.length_b   1.000
_cell.length_c   1.000
_cell.angle_alpha   90.00
_cell.angle_beta   90.00
_cell.angle_gamma   90.00
#
_symmetry.space_group_name_H-M   'P 1'
#
loop_
_entity.id
_entity.type
_entity.pdbx_description
1 polymer ?
#
loop_
_entity_poly.entity_id
_entity_poly.type
_entity_poly.pdbx_seq_one_letter_code
_entity_poly.pdbx_strand_id
1 'polypeptide(L)'
;MYPKLKNLILAVATVSSLGLGALPLPALANATPEGSVATVHHRTVAVDGLDIFYREAGNPDAPTVLLLHGFPTSSQMFRHLIPELADTYHVVAPDLPGFGQSSMPARDSFAYTFENLSKIVDVFAQQLGLTKYALYVMDYGAPVGYRLAVRHPQRVTALIVQNGNAYEEGLREFWKPIKQYWANNDQVNRDALRNLLVLDATKWQYTHGVKDVSLISPDTWTTDQYLLDRPGNKEIQLDLFYDYRTNVPLYPSWQAYLRKHQPPTLIVWGKNDQIFPADGAEPYKRDLDNLEYHLIDTGHFALETHGAEIARLMRNFLDRNVVRKSATHG
;
A
#
# COMPACT_ATOMS: atom_id res chain seq x y z
N MET A 1 12.72 30.77 -59.15
CA MET A 1 13.31 30.58 -60.46
C MET A 1 13.61 29.08 -60.61
N TYR A 2 12.70 28.35 -61.26
CA TYR A 2 12.89 26.94 -61.60
C TYR A 2 13.70 26.85 -62.89
N PRO A 3 14.47 25.80 -63.12
CA PRO A 3 14.17 24.98 -64.30
C PRO A 3 14.27 23.43 -64.05
N LYS A 4 13.24 22.75 -64.50
CA LYS A 4 13.14 21.86 -65.67
C LYS A 4 13.63 20.39 -65.51
N LEU A 5 12.64 19.52 -65.60
CA LEU A 5 12.68 18.09 -65.93
C LEU A 5 13.54 17.77 -67.14
N LYS A 6 14.19 16.60 -67.14
CA LYS A 6 14.45 15.82 -68.33
C LYS A 6 14.23 14.32 -68.07
N ASN A 7 13.44 13.74 -68.90
CA ASN A 7 13.10 12.34 -69.08
C ASN A 7 14.32 11.45 -69.32
N LEU A 8 14.32 10.24 -68.83
CA LEU A 8 15.13 9.16 -69.38
C LEU A 8 14.33 7.86 -69.48
N ILE A 9 14.44 7.27 -70.61
CA ILE A 9 13.74 6.25 -71.32
C ILE A 9 13.87 4.86 -70.66
N LEU A 10 12.77 4.10 -70.76
CA LEU A 10 12.54 2.72 -70.45
C LEU A 10 13.41 1.78 -71.27
N ALA A 11 14.14 0.87 -70.67
CA ALA A 11 14.68 -0.32 -71.34
C ALA A 11 14.11 -1.58 -70.69
N VAL A 12 13.28 -2.33 -71.41
CA VAL A 12 12.74 -3.61 -71.03
C VAL A 12 13.79 -4.68 -71.29
N ALA A 13 14.21 -5.42 -70.29
CA ALA A 13 14.98 -6.65 -70.48
C ALA A 13 14.16 -7.81 -69.90
N THR A 14 13.72 -8.65 -70.77
CA THR A 14 13.14 -9.97 -70.50
C THR A 14 14.22 -10.90 -69.95
N VAL A 15 14.06 -11.43 -68.78
CA VAL A 15 14.86 -12.55 -68.23
C VAL A 15 13.95 -13.70 -67.87
N SER A 16 14.30 -14.81 -68.37
CA SER A 16 13.63 -16.10 -68.30
C SER A 16 13.60 -16.66 -66.87
N SER A 17 12.47 -17.28 -66.50
CA SER A 17 12.22 -18.01 -65.32
C SER A 17 13.09 -19.25 -65.12
N LEU A 18 13.98 -19.24 -64.14
CA LEU A 18 14.54 -20.44 -63.53
C LEU A 18 13.92 -20.59 -62.14
N GLY A 19 13.19 -21.68 -61.95
CA GLY A 19 12.57 -21.98 -60.66
C GLY A 19 13.62 -22.26 -59.59
N LEU A 20 13.66 -21.42 -58.56
CA LEU A 20 14.32 -21.72 -57.30
C LEU A 20 13.26 -22.08 -56.27
N GLY A 21 13.37 -23.31 -55.75
CA GLY A 21 12.54 -23.78 -54.66
C GLY A 21 12.59 -22.87 -53.47
N ALA A 22 11.41 -22.46 -52.98
CA ALA A 22 11.26 -21.70 -51.75
C ALA A 22 11.67 -22.58 -50.57
N LEU A 23 12.80 -22.26 -49.93
CA LEU A 23 13.10 -22.75 -48.60
C LEU A 23 12.11 -22.10 -47.62
N PRO A 24 11.50 -22.87 -46.68
CA PRO A 24 10.63 -22.26 -45.66
C PRO A 24 11.46 -21.36 -44.80
N LEU A 25 11.13 -20.09 -44.75
CA LEU A 25 11.62 -19.16 -43.72
C LEU A 25 11.25 -19.72 -42.34
N PRO A 26 12.17 -19.75 -41.37
CA PRO A 26 11.79 -20.08 -40.00
C PRO A 26 10.71 -19.10 -39.54
N ALA A 27 9.60 -19.65 -39.05
CA ALA A 27 8.57 -18.88 -38.40
C ALA A 27 9.25 -18.02 -37.32
N LEU A 28 9.15 -16.70 -37.43
CA LEU A 28 9.48 -15.78 -36.33
C LEU A 28 8.65 -16.24 -35.15
N ALA A 29 9.29 -16.86 -34.19
CA ALA A 29 8.68 -17.10 -32.89
C ALA A 29 8.12 -15.76 -32.43
N ASN A 30 6.82 -15.72 -32.17
CA ASN A 30 6.16 -14.58 -31.57
C ASN A 30 6.98 -14.22 -30.31
N ALA A 31 7.75 -13.16 -30.40
CA ALA A 31 8.32 -12.55 -29.22
C ALA A 31 7.12 -12.25 -28.31
N THR A 32 7.06 -12.89 -27.17
CA THR A 32 6.17 -12.48 -26.08
C THR A 32 6.38 -10.97 -25.91
N PRO A 33 5.32 -10.16 -25.91
CA PRO A 33 5.48 -8.72 -25.72
C PRO A 33 6.26 -8.52 -24.43
N GLU A 34 7.40 -7.82 -24.52
CA GLU A 34 8.14 -7.33 -23.35
C GLU A 34 7.09 -6.75 -22.40
N GLY A 35 7.08 -7.20 -21.14
CA GLY A 35 6.00 -6.95 -20.20
C GLY A 35 5.60 -5.48 -20.18
N SER A 36 4.41 -5.17 -20.65
CA SER A 36 3.88 -3.82 -20.59
C SER A 36 3.78 -3.45 -19.13
N VAL A 37 4.48 -2.40 -18.73
CA VAL A 37 4.36 -1.84 -17.38
C VAL A 37 2.87 -1.58 -17.13
N ALA A 38 2.33 -2.18 -16.06
CA ALA A 38 0.91 -2.04 -15.76
C ALA A 38 0.53 -0.57 -15.58
N THR A 39 -0.54 -0.15 -16.25
CA THR A 39 -1.04 1.23 -16.15
C THR A 39 -1.67 1.43 -14.77
N VAL A 40 -1.16 2.41 -14.01
CA VAL A 40 -1.74 2.83 -12.74
C VAL A 40 -2.69 4.00 -12.99
N HIS A 41 -3.95 3.82 -12.64
CA HIS A 41 -4.97 4.87 -12.70
C HIS A 41 -5.05 5.63 -11.37
N HIS A 42 -5.23 6.94 -11.45
CA HIS A 42 -5.42 7.85 -10.34
C HIS A 42 -6.88 8.32 -10.39
N ARG A 43 -7.68 7.90 -9.41
CA ARG A 43 -9.13 8.09 -9.43
C ARG A 43 -9.62 8.73 -8.15
N THR A 44 -10.84 9.23 -8.17
CA THR A 44 -11.55 9.74 -7.00
C THR A 44 -12.97 9.21 -7.02
N VAL A 45 -13.48 8.83 -5.85
CA VAL A 45 -14.86 8.40 -5.66
C VAL A 45 -15.45 9.12 -4.45
N ALA A 46 -16.71 9.56 -4.57
CA ALA A 46 -17.41 10.21 -3.45
C ALA A 46 -17.91 9.14 -2.47
N VAL A 47 -17.51 9.26 -1.20
CA VAL A 47 -17.86 8.34 -0.09
C VAL A 47 -18.38 9.18 1.07
N ASP A 48 -19.66 9.04 1.41
CA ASP A 48 -20.30 9.78 2.51
C ASP A 48 -20.02 11.30 2.50
N GLY A 49 -20.01 11.88 1.29
CA GLY A 49 -19.75 13.31 1.08
C GLY A 49 -18.27 13.71 1.06
N LEU A 50 -17.36 12.75 1.13
CA LEU A 50 -15.91 12.94 1.01
C LEU A 50 -15.41 12.44 -0.35
N ASP A 51 -14.52 13.17 -0.99
CA ASP A 51 -13.79 12.70 -2.16
C ASP A 51 -12.62 11.83 -1.70
N ILE A 52 -12.69 10.54 -1.95
CA ILE A 52 -11.62 9.59 -1.63
C ILE A 52 -10.81 9.31 -2.88
N PHE A 53 -9.58 9.79 -2.86
CA PHE A 53 -8.60 9.48 -3.91
C PHE A 53 -8.06 8.07 -3.73
N TYR A 54 -7.81 7.38 -4.85
CA TYR A 54 -7.18 6.06 -4.83
C TYR A 54 -6.35 5.79 -6.09
N ARG A 55 -5.38 4.90 -5.95
CA ARG A 55 -4.61 4.33 -7.06
C ARG A 55 -5.19 2.96 -7.37
N GLU A 56 -5.33 2.66 -8.67
CA GLU A 56 -5.91 1.40 -9.13
C GLU A 56 -5.10 0.88 -10.31
N ALA A 57 -4.80 -0.42 -10.33
CA ALA A 57 -4.16 -1.09 -11.45
C ALA A 57 -4.56 -2.56 -11.53
N GLY A 58 -4.35 -3.17 -12.71
CA GLY A 58 -4.67 -4.56 -12.97
C GLY A 58 -6.10 -4.78 -13.47
N ASN A 59 -6.43 -6.05 -13.71
CA ASN A 59 -7.76 -6.43 -14.18
C ASN A 59 -8.77 -6.40 -13.01
N PRO A 60 -9.88 -5.65 -13.09
CA PRO A 60 -10.89 -5.60 -12.02
C PRO A 60 -11.52 -6.95 -11.66
N ASP A 61 -11.49 -7.92 -12.59
CA ASP A 61 -12.01 -9.28 -12.35
C ASP A 61 -10.99 -10.21 -11.67
N ALA A 62 -9.73 -9.78 -11.54
CA ALA A 62 -8.70 -10.54 -10.85
C ALA A 62 -8.86 -10.47 -9.32
N PRO A 63 -8.24 -11.40 -8.56
CA PRO A 63 -8.22 -11.31 -7.11
C PRO A 63 -7.71 -9.95 -6.62
N THR A 64 -8.48 -9.30 -5.74
CA THR A 64 -8.17 -7.94 -5.27
C THR A 64 -7.15 -7.92 -4.15
N VAL A 65 -6.24 -6.95 -4.20
CA VAL A 65 -5.34 -6.56 -3.10
C VAL A 65 -5.68 -5.12 -2.69
N LEU A 66 -6.17 -4.95 -1.47
CA LEU A 66 -6.48 -3.65 -0.87
C LEU A 66 -5.30 -3.21 0.00
N LEU A 67 -4.68 -2.07 -0.35
CA LEU A 67 -3.48 -1.54 0.31
C LEU A 67 -3.83 -0.34 1.19
N LEU A 68 -3.64 -0.46 2.51
CA LEU A 68 -3.90 0.60 3.48
C LEU A 68 -2.60 1.17 4.03
N HIS A 69 -2.38 2.45 3.75
CA HIS A 69 -1.21 3.21 4.18
C HIS A 69 -1.31 3.70 5.63
N GLY A 70 -0.21 4.27 6.14
CA GLY A 70 -0.13 4.86 7.47
C GLY A 70 0.26 6.34 7.47
N PHE A 71 0.69 6.81 8.65
CA PHE A 71 1.18 8.17 8.90
C PHE A 71 2.67 8.28 8.57
N PRO A 72 3.16 9.41 8.04
CA PRO A 72 2.40 10.57 7.54
C PRO A 72 2.08 10.49 6.04
N THR A 73 2.24 9.32 5.43
CA THR A 73 2.18 9.09 3.99
C THR A 73 0.76 8.94 3.45
N SER A 74 0.65 8.42 2.25
CA SER A 74 -0.59 8.15 1.51
C SER A 74 -0.40 6.90 0.64
N SER A 75 -1.34 6.61 -0.26
CA SER A 75 -1.16 5.56 -1.27
C SER A 75 0.10 5.75 -2.14
N GLN A 76 0.75 6.90 -2.06
CA GLN A 76 2.03 7.20 -2.71
C GLN A 76 3.14 6.22 -2.29
N MET A 77 3.11 5.70 -1.06
CA MET A 77 4.07 4.69 -0.61
C MET A 77 4.04 3.41 -1.44
N PHE A 78 2.90 3.12 -2.08
CA PHE A 78 2.70 1.91 -2.90
C PHE A 78 3.01 2.12 -4.38
N ARG A 79 3.51 3.30 -4.80
CA ARG A 79 3.76 3.67 -6.21
C ARG A 79 4.61 2.66 -6.99
N HIS A 80 5.56 2.01 -6.33
CA HIS A 80 6.43 1.00 -6.92
C HIS A 80 5.87 -0.44 -6.72
N LEU A 81 5.11 -0.68 -5.65
CA LEU A 81 4.52 -1.99 -5.37
C LEU A 81 3.33 -2.30 -6.30
N ILE A 82 2.49 -1.29 -6.60
CA ILE A 82 1.28 -1.49 -7.42
C ILE A 82 1.61 -2.08 -8.80
N PRO A 83 2.55 -1.53 -9.59
CA PRO A 83 2.90 -2.10 -10.90
C PRO A 83 3.42 -3.54 -10.81
N GLU A 84 4.13 -3.89 -9.75
CA GLU A 84 4.70 -5.22 -9.52
C GLU A 84 3.65 -6.31 -9.27
N LEU A 85 2.42 -5.94 -8.91
CA LEU A 85 1.34 -6.89 -8.63
C LEU A 85 0.24 -6.89 -9.70
N ALA A 86 0.14 -5.82 -10.49
CA ALA A 86 -1.03 -5.53 -11.30
C ALA A 86 -1.16 -6.39 -12.58
N ASP A 87 -0.17 -7.17 -12.95
CA ASP A 87 -0.27 -8.16 -14.02
C ASP A 87 -1.14 -9.38 -13.65
N THR A 88 -1.26 -9.66 -12.35
CA THR A 88 -1.98 -10.83 -11.81
C THR A 88 -3.15 -10.43 -10.91
N TYR A 89 -3.06 -9.28 -10.23
CA TYR A 89 -4.02 -8.85 -9.22
C TYR A 89 -4.68 -7.53 -9.59
N HIS A 90 -5.92 -7.35 -9.15
CA HIS A 90 -6.56 -6.04 -9.07
C HIS A 90 -6.07 -5.33 -7.81
N VAL A 91 -5.29 -4.28 -7.95
CA VAL A 91 -4.66 -3.57 -6.84
C VAL A 91 -5.33 -2.23 -6.62
N VAL A 92 -5.80 -1.99 -5.39
CA VAL A 92 -6.51 -0.77 -5.00
C VAL A 92 -5.90 -0.19 -3.73
N ALA A 93 -5.53 1.08 -3.77
CA ALA A 93 -4.88 1.78 -2.67
C ALA A 93 -5.52 3.16 -2.43
N PRO A 94 -6.48 3.29 -1.50
CA PRO A 94 -7.08 4.58 -1.15
C PRO A 94 -6.15 5.43 -0.29
N ASP A 95 -6.30 6.76 -0.39
CA ASP A 95 -5.81 7.71 0.60
C ASP A 95 -6.89 7.87 1.69
N LEU A 96 -6.49 7.76 2.95
CA LEU A 96 -7.40 7.98 4.08
C LEU A 96 -7.83 9.46 4.15
N PRO A 97 -9.04 9.79 4.67
CA PRO A 97 -9.44 11.18 4.91
C PRO A 97 -8.38 11.94 5.73
N GLY A 98 -8.01 13.14 5.27
CA GLY A 98 -6.93 13.94 5.87
C GLY A 98 -5.54 13.63 5.35
N PHE A 99 -5.38 12.60 4.53
CA PHE A 99 -4.11 12.17 3.93
C PHE A 99 -4.13 12.29 2.40
N GLY A 100 -2.94 12.35 1.82
CA GLY A 100 -2.76 12.32 0.38
C GLY A 100 -3.62 13.34 -0.37
N GLN A 101 -4.30 12.86 -1.40
CA GLN A 101 -5.18 13.65 -2.26
C GLN A 101 -6.67 13.52 -1.88
N SER A 102 -7.00 12.76 -0.83
CA SER A 102 -8.36 12.65 -0.31
C SER A 102 -8.82 13.93 0.39
N SER A 103 -10.14 14.07 0.53
CA SER A 103 -10.76 15.16 1.28
C SER A 103 -10.19 15.28 2.69
N MET A 104 -10.03 16.53 3.11
CA MET A 104 -9.61 16.89 4.46
C MET A 104 -10.66 17.84 5.06
N PRO A 105 -11.83 17.33 5.47
CA PRO A 105 -12.86 18.14 6.08
C PRO A 105 -12.41 18.78 7.39
N ALA A 106 -13.04 19.88 7.78
CA ALA A 106 -12.77 20.54 9.04
C ALA A 106 -13.07 19.61 10.23
N ARG A 107 -12.31 19.75 11.32
CA ARG A 107 -12.39 18.88 12.53
C ARG A 107 -13.73 18.94 13.24
N ASP A 108 -14.50 20.01 13.06
CA ASP A 108 -15.85 20.18 13.59
C ASP A 108 -16.92 19.50 12.75
N SER A 109 -16.62 19.20 11.47
CA SER A 109 -17.55 18.53 10.55
C SER A 109 -17.24 17.04 10.35
N PHE A 110 -16.02 16.61 10.67
CA PHE A 110 -15.61 15.21 10.58
C PHE A 110 -14.72 14.82 11.77
N ALA A 111 -15.16 13.84 12.56
CA ALA A 111 -14.36 13.32 13.66
C ALA A 111 -13.25 12.40 13.13
N TYR A 112 -12.01 12.85 13.21
CA TYR A 112 -10.84 12.05 12.84
C TYR A 112 -10.53 11.01 13.91
N THR A 113 -11.16 9.84 13.75
CA THR A 113 -10.98 8.66 14.58
C THR A 113 -10.71 7.43 13.73
N PHE A 114 -9.99 6.45 14.24
CA PHE A 114 -9.75 5.19 13.51
C PHE A 114 -11.05 4.45 13.19
N GLU A 115 -12.07 4.58 14.04
CA GLU A 115 -13.40 4.05 13.77
C GLU A 115 -14.04 4.71 12.53
N ASN A 116 -14.02 6.04 12.44
CA ASN A 116 -14.57 6.73 11.27
C ASN A 116 -13.74 6.50 10.00
N LEU A 117 -12.40 6.51 10.10
CA LEU A 117 -11.55 6.16 8.97
C LEU A 117 -11.88 4.76 8.46
N SER A 118 -12.10 3.80 9.36
CA SER A 118 -12.46 2.43 8.96
C SER A 118 -13.84 2.34 8.32
N LYS A 119 -14.82 3.15 8.75
CA LYS A 119 -16.15 3.23 8.11
C LYS A 119 -16.06 3.79 6.70
N ILE A 120 -15.29 4.86 6.49
CA ILE A 120 -15.08 5.42 5.15
C ILE A 120 -14.43 4.38 4.22
N VAL A 121 -13.41 3.65 4.68
CA VAL A 121 -12.79 2.59 3.85
C VAL A 121 -13.76 1.43 3.61
N ASP A 122 -14.64 1.09 4.55
CA ASP A 122 -15.66 0.06 4.36
C ASP A 122 -16.66 0.45 3.27
N VAL A 123 -17.19 1.68 3.33
CA VAL A 123 -18.11 2.21 2.28
C VAL A 123 -17.38 2.34 0.94
N PHE A 124 -16.13 2.82 0.94
CA PHE A 124 -15.27 2.86 -0.25
C PHE A 124 -15.16 1.48 -0.91
N ALA A 125 -14.82 0.45 -0.14
CA ALA A 125 -14.71 -0.91 -0.66
C ALA A 125 -16.05 -1.43 -1.21
N GLN A 126 -17.18 -1.12 -0.56
CA GLN A 126 -18.51 -1.49 -1.04
C GLN A 126 -18.88 -0.81 -2.36
N GLN A 127 -18.62 0.50 -2.49
CA GLN A 127 -18.91 1.26 -3.71
C GLN A 127 -18.09 0.78 -4.92
N LEU A 128 -16.86 0.33 -4.68
CA LEU A 128 -16.01 -0.26 -5.72
C LEU A 128 -16.31 -1.76 -5.96
N GLY A 129 -17.30 -2.34 -5.26
CA GLY A 129 -17.63 -3.76 -5.41
C GLY A 129 -16.58 -4.72 -4.88
N LEU A 130 -15.69 -4.29 -4.00
CA LEU A 130 -14.62 -5.11 -3.43
C LEU A 130 -15.20 -6.06 -2.38
N THR A 131 -15.77 -7.18 -2.82
CA THR A 131 -16.45 -8.15 -1.94
C THR A 131 -15.49 -9.09 -1.22
N LYS A 132 -14.31 -9.34 -1.81
CA LYS A 132 -13.21 -10.13 -1.24
C LYS A 132 -11.88 -9.51 -1.62
N TYR A 133 -10.93 -9.46 -0.70
CA TYR A 133 -9.61 -8.91 -0.94
C TYR A 133 -8.55 -9.50 -0.01
N ALA A 134 -7.32 -9.60 -0.50
CA ALA A 134 -6.15 -9.67 0.35
C ALA A 134 -5.91 -8.26 0.92
N LEU A 135 -5.78 -8.17 2.23
CA LEU A 135 -5.69 -6.90 2.95
C LEU A 135 -4.24 -6.63 3.36
N TYR A 136 -3.66 -5.56 2.82
CA TYR A 136 -2.36 -5.06 3.26
C TYR A 136 -2.56 -3.93 4.28
N VAL A 137 -1.86 -4.04 5.40
CA VAL A 137 -1.92 -3.04 6.48
C VAL A 137 -0.53 -2.59 6.89
N MET A 138 -0.37 -1.28 7.03
CA MET A 138 0.86 -0.64 7.52
C MET A 138 0.51 0.53 8.43
N ASP A 139 1.18 0.64 9.59
CA ASP A 139 1.01 1.75 10.54
C ASP A 139 -0.48 2.05 10.85
N TYR A 140 -1.03 3.24 10.55
CA TYR A 140 -2.46 3.57 10.70
C TYR A 140 -3.40 2.70 9.85
N GLY A 141 -2.91 2.15 8.75
CA GLY A 141 -3.64 1.15 7.98
C GLY A 141 -3.96 -0.11 8.78
N ALA A 142 -3.18 -0.44 9.81
CA ALA A 142 -3.44 -1.61 10.67
C ALA A 142 -4.70 -1.43 11.52
N PRO A 143 -4.87 -0.39 12.36
CA PRO A 143 -6.11 -0.20 13.11
C PRO A 143 -7.34 0.00 12.22
N VAL A 144 -7.20 0.58 11.02
CA VAL A 144 -8.28 0.66 10.03
C VAL A 144 -8.61 -0.73 9.49
N GLY A 145 -7.61 -1.47 9.02
CA GLY A 145 -7.77 -2.78 8.40
C GLY A 145 -8.27 -3.85 9.36
N TYR A 146 -7.79 -3.87 10.61
CA TYR A 146 -8.28 -4.83 11.62
C TYR A 146 -9.75 -4.59 12.00
N ARG A 147 -10.21 -3.33 12.03
CA ARG A 147 -11.65 -3.04 12.20
C ARG A 147 -12.47 -3.60 11.04
N LEU A 148 -11.98 -3.46 9.80
CA LEU A 148 -12.63 -4.08 8.63
C LEU A 148 -12.65 -5.60 8.72
N ALA A 149 -11.52 -6.21 9.09
CA ALA A 149 -11.39 -7.66 9.20
C ALA A 149 -12.31 -8.25 10.27
N VAL A 150 -12.44 -7.61 11.43
CA VAL A 150 -13.36 -8.03 12.49
C VAL A 150 -14.83 -7.84 12.06
N ARG A 151 -15.15 -6.74 11.37
CA ARG A 151 -16.51 -6.42 10.92
C ARG A 151 -16.96 -7.35 9.78
N HIS A 152 -16.04 -7.69 8.88
CA HIS A 152 -16.31 -8.47 7.66
C HIS A 152 -15.27 -9.58 7.44
N PRO A 153 -15.18 -10.57 8.35
CA PRO A 153 -14.12 -11.58 8.29
C PRO A 153 -14.11 -12.38 6.99
N GLN A 154 -15.29 -12.55 6.37
CA GLN A 154 -15.46 -13.28 5.10
C GLN A 154 -14.90 -12.54 3.87
N ARG A 155 -14.60 -11.24 3.98
CA ARG A 155 -14.02 -10.45 2.87
C ARG A 155 -12.52 -10.58 2.80
N VAL A 156 -11.84 -10.92 3.91
CA VAL A 156 -10.37 -11.01 3.97
C VAL A 156 -9.91 -12.39 3.54
N THR A 157 -9.32 -12.47 2.34
CA THR A 157 -8.81 -13.72 1.75
C THR A 157 -7.39 -14.03 2.21
N ALA A 158 -6.60 -13.01 2.52
CA ALA A 158 -5.27 -13.09 3.10
C ALA A 158 -4.93 -11.76 3.81
N LEU A 159 -3.95 -11.78 4.68
CA LEU A 159 -3.46 -10.60 5.40
C LEU A 159 -1.97 -10.40 5.11
N ILE A 160 -1.58 -9.18 4.73
CA ILE A 160 -0.19 -8.76 4.60
C ILE A 160 0.06 -7.66 5.63
N VAL A 161 1.04 -7.84 6.50
CA VAL A 161 1.33 -6.91 7.59
C VAL A 161 2.75 -6.37 7.44
N GLN A 162 2.85 -5.09 7.16
CA GLN A 162 4.11 -4.34 7.23
C GLN A 162 4.06 -3.40 8.41
N ASN A 163 4.89 -3.61 9.43
CA ASN A 163 4.99 -2.71 10.59
C ASN A 163 3.61 -2.25 11.11
N GLY A 164 2.65 -3.19 11.10
CA GLY A 164 1.25 -3.00 11.47
C GLY A 164 0.94 -3.67 12.80
N ASN A 165 0.69 -2.87 13.84
CA ASN A 165 0.62 -3.35 15.20
C ASN A 165 -0.80 -3.79 15.62
N ALA A 166 -0.88 -4.96 16.30
CA ALA A 166 -2.10 -5.51 16.91
C ALA A 166 -1.85 -6.05 18.34
N TYR A 167 -0.70 -5.69 18.92
CA TYR A 167 -0.24 -6.21 20.22
C TYR A 167 0.41 -5.09 21.04
N GLU A 168 0.25 -5.13 22.36
CA GLU A 168 0.83 -4.13 23.24
C GLU A 168 2.36 -4.14 23.22
N GLU A 169 2.96 -5.30 22.93
CA GLU A 169 4.40 -5.50 22.82
C GLU A 169 5.05 -4.58 21.76
N GLY A 170 4.30 -4.14 20.73
CA GLY A 170 4.77 -3.20 19.71
C GLY A 170 4.75 -1.73 20.11
N LEU A 171 4.21 -1.37 21.29
CA LEU A 171 4.11 0.01 21.76
C LEU A 171 5.20 0.32 22.80
N ARG A 172 6.46 0.50 22.36
CA ARG A 172 7.64 0.67 23.22
C ARG A 172 7.99 2.16 23.46
N GLU A 173 9.27 2.48 23.47
CA GLU A 173 9.81 3.78 23.88
C GLU A 173 9.27 4.97 23.07
N PHE A 174 9.14 4.81 21.76
CA PHE A 174 8.58 5.86 20.89
C PHE A 174 7.20 6.32 21.36
N TRP A 175 6.40 5.39 21.90
CA TRP A 175 5.03 5.64 22.32
C TRP A 175 4.89 6.30 23.69
N LYS A 176 5.97 6.47 24.46
CA LYS A 176 5.91 7.08 25.80
C LYS A 176 5.24 8.47 25.82
N PRO A 177 5.66 9.45 25.00
CA PRO A 177 5.01 10.76 25.00
C PRO A 177 3.57 10.70 24.49
N ILE A 178 3.26 9.81 23.57
CA ILE A 178 1.90 9.59 23.07
C ILE A 178 1.02 8.98 24.17
N LYS A 179 1.50 7.96 24.89
CA LYS A 179 0.81 7.38 26.07
C LYS A 179 0.60 8.39 27.18
N GLN A 180 1.54 9.31 27.38
CA GLN A 180 1.36 10.39 28.35
C GLN A 180 0.22 11.33 27.93
N TYR A 181 0.11 11.66 26.63
CA TYR A 181 -1.01 12.43 26.09
C TYR A 181 -2.35 11.68 26.21
N TRP A 182 -2.36 10.34 26.08
CA TRP A 182 -3.56 9.53 26.34
C TRP A 182 -4.00 9.59 27.79
N ALA A 183 -3.05 9.52 28.72
CA ALA A 183 -3.33 9.55 30.17
C ALA A 183 -3.78 10.93 30.64
N ASN A 184 -3.24 12.00 30.03
CA ASN A 184 -3.53 13.36 30.37
C ASN A 184 -3.71 14.21 29.13
N ASN A 185 -4.97 14.36 28.68
CA ASN A 185 -5.37 15.10 27.49
C ASN A 185 -5.41 16.61 27.76
N ASP A 186 -4.23 17.19 28.01
CA ASP A 186 -4.06 18.63 28.16
C ASP A 186 -3.25 19.23 27.01
N GLN A 187 -3.23 20.58 26.95
CA GLN A 187 -2.53 21.30 25.88
C GLN A 187 -1.01 21.08 25.91
N VAL A 188 -0.42 20.89 27.10
CA VAL A 188 1.04 20.68 27.21
C VAL A 188 1.46 19.37 26.58
N ASN A 189 0.76 18.28 26.90
CA ASN A 189 1.03 16.96 26.30
C ASN A 189 0.70 16.92 24.79
N ARG A 190 -0.37 17.62 24.39
CA ARG A 190 -0.73 17.78 22.95
C ARG A 190 0.39 18.49 22.20
N ASP A 191 0.86 19.64 22.71
CA ASP A 191 1.88 20.44 22.03
C ASP A 191 3.25 19.76 22.01
N ALA A 192 3.57 18.93 23.00
CA ALA A 192 4.79 18.12 23.00
C ALA A 192 4.90 17.20 21.76
N LEU A 193 3.76 16.73 21.24
CA LEU A 193 3.72 15.86 20.05
C LEU A 193 3.88 16.61 18.72
N ARG A 194 3.84 17.96 18.72
CA ARG A 194 4.06 18.75 17.47
C ARG A 194 5.43 18.50 16.86
N ASN A 195 6.41 18.12 17.67
CA ASN A 195 7.74 17.75 17.20
C ASN A 195 7.76 16.50 16.30
N LEU A 196 6.71 15.66 16.33
CA LEU A 196 6.53 14.54 15.42
C LEU A 196 5.96 14.96 14.05
N LEU A 197 5.55 16.23 13.90
CA LEU A 197 4.85 16.78 12.73
C LEU A 197 5.72 17.79 11.94
N VAL A 198 7.03 17.70 12.08
CA VAL A 198 8.00 18.57 11.38
C VAL A 198 8.84 17.75 10.41
N LEU A 199 9.43 18.43 9.42
CA LEU A 199 10.21 17.79 8.35
C LEU A 199 11.29 16.82 8.88
N ASP A 200 12.01 17.19 9.93
CA ASP A 200 13.06 16.35 10.50
C ASP A 200 12.49 15.04 11.05
N ALA A 201 11.31 15.09 11.66
CA ALA A 201 10.62 13.90 12.17
C ALA A 201 10.08 13.03 11.02
N THR A 202 9.51 13.67 9.98
CA THR A 202 9.06 12.97 8.77
C THR A 202 10.23 12.27 8.09
N LYS A 203 11.34 12.98 7.87
CA LYS A 203 12.57 12.40 7.30
C LYS A 203 13.13 11.28 8.17
N TRP A 204 13.13 11.44 9.50
CA TRP A 204 13.60 10.42 10.43
C TRP A 204 12.82 9.11 10.29
N GLN A 205 11.49 9.17 10.12
CA GLN A 205 10.66 7.96 9.91
C GLN A 205 11.10 7.17 8.68
N TYR A 206 11.53 7.85 7.60
CA TYR A 206 12.02 7.20 6.38
C TYR A 206 13.44 6.65 6.52
N THR A 207 14.31 7.36 7.24
CA THR A 207 15.75 7.10 7.22
C THR A 207 16.26 6.31 8.41
N HIS A 208 15.54 6.33 9.55
CA HIS A 208 15.96 5.62 10.73
C HIS A 208 15.88 4.10 10.55
N GLY A 209 16.94 3.40 10.99
CA GLY A 209 17.03 1.95 10.85
C GLY A 209 17.37 1.46 9.43
N VAL A 210 17.59 2.37 8.49
CA VAL A 210 17.99 2.08 7.11
C VAL A 210 19.51 2.08 6.98
N LYS A 211 20.08 1.04 6.41
CA LYS A 211 21.51 0.88 6.25
C LYS A 211 22.11 1.81 5.20
N ASP A 212 21.43 1.95 4.07
CA ASP A 212 21.82 2.84 2.96
C ASP A 212 20.70 3.81 2.64
N VAL A 213 20.78 5.00 3.23
CA VAL A 213 19.78 6.09 3.06
C VAL A 213 19.75 6.65 1.64
N SER A 214 20.79 6.41 0.85
CA SER A 214 20.86 6.91 -0.54
C SER A 214 19.85 6.21 -1.46
N LEU A 215 19.29 5.07 -1.04
CA LEU A 215 18.23 4.36 -1.75
C LEU A 215 16.86 5.02 -1.63
N ILE A 216 16.68 5.96 -0.70
CA ILE A 216 15.39 6.59 -0.45
C ILE A 216 15.35 7.95 -1.15
N SER A 217 14.39 8.12 -2.07
CA SER A 217 14.18 9.41 -2.73
C SER A 217 13.76 10.48 -1.72
N PRO A 218 14.40 11.66 -1.73
CA PRO A 218 13.95 12.81 -0.92
C PRO A 218 12.50 13.23 -1.20
N ASP A 219 11.98 12.92 -2.39
CA ASP A 219 10.62 13.25 -2.79
C ASP A 219 9.57 12.60 -1.85
N THR A 220 9.92 11.47 -1.20
CA THR A 220 9.04 10.78 -0.27
C THR A 220 8.66 11.66 0.90
N TRP A 221 9.64 12.01 1.76
CA TRP A 221 9.37 12.83 2.93
C TRP A 221 9.03 14.28 2.61
N THR A 222 9.51 14.80 1.46
CA THR A 222 9.18 16.16 1.02
C THR A 222 7.71 16.25 0.64
N THR A 223 7.19 15.27 -0.12
CA THR A 223 5.78 15.21 -0.50
C THR A 223 4.89 15.03 0.72
N ASP A 224 5.25 14.10 1.61
CA ASP A 224 4.47 13.84 2.82
C ASP A 224 4.45 15.06 3.75
N GLN A 225 5.59 15.72 3.94
CA GLN A 225 5.64 16.95 4.73
C GLN A 225 4.82 18.09 4.11
N TYR A 226 4.88 18.27 2.79
CA TYR A 226 4.05 19.24 2.10
C TYR A 226 2.56 19.02 2.36
N LEU A 227 2.10 17.77 2.33
CA LEU A 227 0.72 17.42 2.62
C LEU A 227 0.38 17.57 4.10
N LEU A 228 1.31 17.25 4.99
CA LEU A 228 1.17 17.41 6.43
C LEU A 228 1.10 18.90 6.84
N ASP A 229 1.79 19.78 6.09
CA ASP A 229 1.81 21.22 6.35
C ASP A 229 0.55 21.95 5.81
N ARG A 230 -0.38 21.26 5.16
CA ARG A 230 -1.67 21.85 4.78
C ARG A 230 -2.36 22.47 6.01
N PRO A 231 -2.97 23.66 5.87
CA PRO A 231 -3.64 24.33 6.99
C PRO A 231 -4.63 23.40 7.70
N GLY A 232 -4.46 23.25 9.04
CA GLY A 232 -5.30 22.39 9.88
C GLY A 232 -4.87 20.93 9.97
N ASN A 233 -4.02 20.40 9.08
CA ASN A 233 -3.69 18.98 9.06
C ASN A 233 -2.93 18.54 10.32
N LYS A 234 -1.99 19.35 10.82
CA LYS A 234 -1.27 19.02 12.07
C LYS A 234 -2.20 18.83 13.27
N GLU A 235 -3.29 19.60 13.33
CA GLU A 235 -4.30 19.42 14.38
C GLU A 235 -5.07 18.09 14.20
N ILE A 236 -5.36 17.71 12.96
CA ILE A 236 -5.95 16.41 12.63
C ILE A 236 -5.04 15.28 13.10
N GLN A 237 -3.75 15.38 12.84
CA GLN A 237 -2.80 14.33 13.25
C GLN A 237 -2.65 14.24 14.78
N LEU A 238 -2.70 15.36 15.48
CA LEU A 238 -2.74 15.36 16.96
C LEU A 238 -4.02 14.71 17.51
N ASP A 239 -5.15 14.87 16.82
CA ASP A 239 -6.40 14.17 17.18
C ASP A 239 -6.26 12.66 16.96
N LEU A 240 -5.65 12.23 15.85
CA LEU A 240 -5.39 10.82 15.55
C LEU A 240 -4.36 10.22 16.53
N PHE A 241 -3.32 10.95 16.93
CA PHE A 241 -2.42 10.49 17.99
C PHE A 241 -3.17 10.27 19.32
N TYR A 242 -4.11 11.13 19.65
CA TYR A 242 -4.95 10.92 20.82
C TYR A 242 -5.94 9.77 20.63
N ASP A 243 -6.58 9.69 19.48
CA ASP A 243 -7.56 8.62 19.19
C ASP A 243 -6.92 7.23 19.12
N TYR A 244 -5.61 7.13 18.84
CA TYR A 244 -4.91 5.84 18.79
C TYR A 244 -5.08 5.03 20.08
N ARG A 245 -5.30 5.68 21.25
CA ARG A 245 -5.62 5.02 22.53
C ARG A 245 -6.82 4.08 22.44
N THR A 246 -7.75 4.34 21.51
CA THR A 246 -8.96 3.50 21.31
C THR A 246 -8.65 2.18 20.61
N ASN A 247 -7.45 2.03 20.02
CA ASN A 247 -7.02 0.81 19.37
C ASN A 247 -6.58 -0.26 20.39
N VAL A 248 -5.88 0.14 21.44
CA VAL A 248 -5.30 -0.79 22.43
C VAL A 248 -6.37 -1.68 23.08
N PRO A 249 -7.52 -1.17 23.55
CA PRO A 249 -8.61 -2.01 24.05
C PRO A 249 -9.23 -2.95 23.03
N LEU A 250 -9.01 -2.73 21.72
CA LEU A 250 -9.51 -3.58 20.64
C LEU A 250 -8.53 -4.70 20.26
N TYR A 251 -7.27 -4.65 20.69
CA TYR A 251 -6.29 -5.70 20.40
C TYR A 251 -6.77 -7.10 20.76
N PRO A 252 -7.39 -7.37 21.92
CA PRO A 252 -7.93 -8.70 22.21
C PRO A 252 -8.97 -9.18 21.18
N SER A 253 -9.78 -8.28 20.62
CA SER A 253 -10.77 -8.64 19.60
C SER A 253 -10.11 -8.92 18.24
N TRP A 254 -9.05 -8.17 17.88
CA TRP A 254 -8.28 -8.42 16.66
C TRP A 254 -7.51 -9.75 16.75
N GLN A 255 -6.89 -10.03 17.88
CA GLN A 255 -6.24 -11.30 18.17
C GLN A 255 -7.24 -12.48 18.16
N ALA A 256 -8.44 -12.28 18.71
CA ALA A 256 -9.52 -13.28 18.63
C ALA A 256 -9.96 -13.55 17.18
N TYR A 257 -10.02 -12.49 16.34
CA TYR A 257 -10.26 -12.64 14.90
C TYR A 257 -9.16 -13.49 14.25
N LEU A 258 -7.88 -13.22 14.51
CA LEU A 258 -6.76 -13.97 13.97
C LEU A 258 -6.85 -15.46 14.35
N ARG A 259 -7.05 -15.75 15.64
CA ARG A 259 -7.20 -17.13 16.13
C ARG A 259 -8.40 -17.87 15.54
N LYS A 260 -9.54 -17.18 15.41
CA LYS A 260 -10.79 -17.79 14.95
C LYS A 260 -10.82 -18.03 13.45
N HIS A 261 -10.36 -17.07 12.67
CA HIS A 261 -10.52 -17.08 11.21
C HIS A 261 -9.28 -17.56 10.47
N GLN A 262 -8.10 -17.58 11.13
CA GLN A 262 -6.84 -18.08 10.58
C GLN A 262 -6.58 -17.61 9.15
N PRO A 263 -6.69 -16.29 8.84
CA PRO A 263 -6.39 -15.82 7.50
C PRO A 263 -4.93 -16.17 7.17
N PRO A 264 -4.63 -16.73 5.98
CA PRO A 264 -3.25 -16.83 5.54
C PRO A 264 -2.58 -15.46 5.72
N THR A 265 -1.43 -15.42 6.39
CA THR A 265 -0.79 -14.15 6.76
C THR A 265 0.66 -14.12 6.35
N LEU A 266 1.07 -13.02 5.71
CA LEU A 266 2.46 -12.67 5.42
C LEU A 266 2.86 -11.46 6.27
N ILE A 267 3.89 -11.62 7.08
CA ILE A 267 4.53 -10.50 7.77
C ILE A 267 5.81 -10.14 7.03
N VAL A 268 5.92 -8.86 6.62
CA VAL A 268 7.13 -8.23 6.10
C VAL A 268 7.42 -7.01 6.96
N TRP A 269 8.37 -7.13 7.89
CA TRP A 269 8.55 -6.13 8.94
C TRP A 269 9.97 -5.58 8.94
N GLY A 270 10.10 -4.25 8.88
CA GLY A 270 11.38 -3.58 9.06
C GLY A 270 11.85 -3.76 10.50
N LYS A 271 12.87 -4.63 10.71
CA LYS A 271 13.30 -5.04 12.07
C LYS A 271 13.90 -3.92 12.90
N ASN A 272 14.36 -2.84 12.24
CA ASN A 272 15.02 -1.69 12.88
C ASN A 272 14.02 -0.53 13.14
N ASP A 273 12.73 -0.75 12.90
CA ASP A 273 11.69 0.23 13.19
C ASP A 273 11.60 0.50 14.70
N GLN A 274 11.64 1.77 15.08
CA GLN A 274 11.44 2.19 16.49
C GLN A 274 10.02 2.67 16.76
N ILE A 275 9.22 2.93 15.74
CA ILE A 275 7.79 3.29 15.88
C ILE A 275 7.01 2.04 16.27
N PHE A 276 7.13 0.99 15.47
CA PHE A 276 6.61 -0.34 15.75
C PHE A 276 7.75 -1.37 15.69
N PRO A 277 8.48 -1.58 16.79
CA PRO A 277 9.59 -2.53 16.81
C PRO A 277 9.13 -3.96 16.55
N ALA A 278 10.09 -4.82 16.17
CA ALA A 278 9.85 -6.22 15.85
C ALA A 278 9.18 -7.01 16.99
N ASP A 279 9.27 -6.52 18.22
CA ASP A 279 8.49 -7.02 19.38
C ASP A 279 6.98 -7.06 19.09
N GLY A 280 6.46 -6.18 18.23
CA GLY A 280 5.06 -6.17 17.81
C GLY A 280 4.74 -7.20 16.72
N ALA A 281 5.74 -7.69 15.99
CA ALA A 281 5.59 -8.73 14.97
C ALA A 281 5.59 -10.15 15.57
N GLU A 282 6.43 -10.40 16.57
CA GLU A 282 6.58 -11.72 17.20
C GLU A 282 5.27 -12.33 17.72
N PRO A 283 4.39 -11.57 18.40
CA PRO A 283 3.17 -12.13 18.96
C PRO A 283 2.17 -12.71 17.94
N TYR A 284 2.25 -12.32 16.66
CA TYR A 284 1.40 -12.92 15.61
C TYR A 284 1.59 -14.44 15.50
N LYS A 285 2.79 -14.95 15.83
CA LYS A 285 3.09 -16.39 15.87
C LYS A 285 2.28 -17.18 16.90
N ARG A 286 1.73 -16.49 17.91
CA ARG A 286 0.86 -17.13 18.94
C ARG A 286 -0.56 -17.37 18.43
N ASP A 287 -0.99 -16.56 17.48
CA ASP A 287 -2.39 -16.46 17.06
C ASP A 287 -2.65 -17.01 15.65
N LEU A 288 -1.59 -17.31 14.88
CA LEU A 288 -1.67 -17.71 13.47
C LEU A 288 -0.85 -18.98 13.18
N ASP A 289 -1.51 -19.98 12.61
CA ASP A 289 -0.87 -21.24 12.19
C ASP A 289 -0.30 -21.14 10.76
N ASN A 290 -0.98 -20.43 9.86
CA ASN A 290 -0.56 -20.21 8.47
C ASN A 290 0.10 -18.81 8.32
N LEU A 291 1.32 -18.69 8.85
CA LEU A 291 2.09 -17.45 8.92
C LEU A 291 3.43 -17.59 8.21
N GLU A 292 3.66 -16.72 7.21
CA GLU A 292 4.99 -16.45 6.65
C GLU A 292 5.57 -15.21 7.32
N TYR A 293 6.78 -15.30 7.87
CA TYR A 293 7.34 -14.27 8.74
C TYR A 293 8.72 -13.85 8.27
N HIS A 294 8.87 -12.57 7.89
CA HIS A 294 10.11 -11.99 7.38
C HIS A 294 10.44 -10.69 8.11
N LEU A 295 11.56 -10.71 8.84
CA LEU A 295 12.20 -9.49 9.37
C LEU A 295 13.23 -8.99 8.36
N ILE A 296 12.97 -7.79 7.82
CA ILE A 296 13.79 -7.17 6.78
C ILE A 296 14.75 -6.16 7.44
N ASP A 297 16.00 -6.12 7.00
CA ASP A 297 17.05 -5.27 7.58
C ASP A 297 16.90 -3.80 7.16
N THR A 298 15.79 -3.18 7.57
CA THR A 298 15.42 -1.80 7.27
C THR A 298 14.55 -1.22 8.38
N GLY A 299 14.21 0.08 8.25
CA GLY A 299 13.33 0.82 9.15
C GLY A 299 11.85 0.68 8.82
N HIS A 300 11.08 1.70 9.22
CA HIS A 300 9.60 1.74 9.17
C HIS A 300 9.04 1.64 7.75
N PHE A 301 9.59 2.40 6.79
CA PHE A 301 9.14 2.42 5.40
C PHE A 301 9.90 1.38 4.55
N ALA A 302 9.70 0.09 4.87
CA ALA A 302 10.44 -1.02 4.24
C ALA A 302 10.32 -1.06 2.70
N LEU A 303 9.20 -0.60 2.13
CA LEU A 303 8.98 -0.54 0.68
C LEU A 303 9.97 0.38 -0.05
N GLU A 304 10.50 1.41 0.61
CA GLU A 304 11.43 2.36 -0.03
C GLU A 304 12.79 1.72 -0.37
N THR A 305 13.22 0.76 0.42
CA THR A 305 14.53 0.13 0.27
C THR A 305 14.47 -1.34 -0.17
N HIS A 306 13.37 -2.03 0.13
CA HIS A 306 13.19 -3.46 -0.14
C HIS A 306 11.90 -3.75 -0.92
N GLY A 307 11.40 -2.78 -1.70
CA GLY A 307 10.14 -2.89 -2.43
C GLY A 307 10.08 -4.11 -3.36
N ALA A 308 11.12 -4.37 -4.14
CA ALA A 308 11.18 -5.53 -5.05
C ALA A 308 11.20 -6.87 -4.29
N GLU A 309 11.88 -6.94 -3.15
CA GLU A 309 11.88 -8.14 -2.29
C GLU A 309 10.49 -8.39 -1.71
N ILE A 310 9.84 -7.35 -1.17
CA ILE A 310 8.49 -7.42 -0.60
C ILE A 310 7.47 -7.80 -1.68
N ALA A 311 7.56 -7.19 -2.87
CA ALA A 311 6.70 -7.54 -4.01
C ALA A 311 6.82 -9.03 -4.37
N ARG A 312 8.04 -9.56 -4.46
CA ARG A 312 8.29 -10.98 -4.73
C ARG A 312 7.74 -11.89 -3.63
N LEU A 313 7.92 -11.53 -2.36
CA LEU A 313 7.35 -12.28 -1.22
C LEU A 313 5.82 -12.27 -1.29
N MET A 314 5.20 -11.11 -1.55
CA MET A 314 3.75 -10.97 -1.69
C MET A 314 3.21 -11.80 -2.86
N ARG A 315 3.82 -11.73 -4.05
CA ARG A 315 3.39 -12.54 -5.21
C ARG A 315 3.40 -14.02 -4.87
N ASN A 316 4.54 -14.53 -4.40
CA ASN A 316 4.68 -15.94 -4.05
C ASN A 316 3.65 -16.38 -2.99
N PHE A 317 3.39 -15.55 -2.00
CA PHE A 317 2.42 -15.82 -0.94
C PHE A 317 0.98 -15.80 -1.47
N LEU A 318 0.60 -14.77 -2.22
CA LEU A 318 -0.74 -14.60 -2.76
C LEU A 318 -1.08 -15.67 -3.81
N ASP A 319 -0.14 -16.05 -4.68
CA ASP A 319 -0.32 -17.12 -5.67
C ASP A 319 -0.67 -18.45 -5.00
N ARG A 320 -0.03 -18.77 -3.88
CA ARG A 320 -0.31 -20.01 -3.13
C ARG A 320 -1.62 -19.97 -2.37
N ASN A 321 -1.97 -18.82 -1.78
CA ASN A 321 -3.04 -18.73 -0.79
C ASN A 321 -4.35 -18.15 -1.35
N VAL A 322 -4.29 -17.38 -2.43
CA VAL A 322 -5.47 -16.71 -3.01
C VAL A 322 -5.80 -17.29 -4.38
N VAL A 323 -4.86 -17.28 -5.32
CA VAL A 323 -5.13 -17.70 -6.71
C VAL A 323 -5.40 -19.21 -6.80
N ARG A 324 -4.50 -20.06 -6.27
CA ARG A 324 -4.65 -21.53 -6.36
C ARG A 324 -5.85 -22.07 -5.60
N LYS A 325 -6.22 -21.46 -4.46
CA LYS A 325 -7.42 -21.86 -3.71
C LYS A 325 -8.72 -21.53 -4.45
N SER A 326 -8.75 -20.44 -5.21
CA SER A 326 -9.92 -20.11 -6.05
C SER A 326 -10.13 -21.14 -7.17
N ALA A 327 -9.04 -21.67 -7.74
CA ALA A 327 -9.09 -22.67 -8.82
C ALA A 327 -9.52 -24.07 -8.36
N THR A 328 -9.45 -24.39 -7.06
CA THR A 328 -9.84 -25.70 -6.51
C THR A 328 -11.28 -25.74 -5.99
N HIS A 329 -12.01 -24.63 -5.96
CA HIS A 329 -13.38 -24.49 -5.46
C HIS A 329 -14.37 -23.99 -6.51
N GLY A 330 -13.95 -23.84 -7.77
CA GLY A 330 -14.77 -23.58 -8.95
C GLY A 330 -14.87 -24.80 -9.83
#